data_5fc5588fcc4130c035351448b617d6de
#
_entry.id   5fc5588fcc4130c035351448b617d6de
#
_cell.length_a   1.000
_cell.length_b   1.000
_cell.length_c   1.000
_cell.angle_alpha   90.00
_cell.angle_beta   90.00
_cell.angle_gamma   90.00
#
_symmetry.space_group_name_H-M   'P 1'
#
loop_
_entity.id
_entity.type
_entity.pdbx_description
1 polymer ?
#
loop_
_entity_poly.entity_id
_entity_poly.type
_entity_poly.pdbx_seq_one_letter_code
_entity_poly.pdbx_strand_id
1 'polypeptide(L)'
;THAVLDTPAGLHGWRLNDVLKRADKVIVPLQPSVFDIFATREFLDQLATHRRAGEVQVGIVGMRVDARTRAAEQLHQFVDSLDLPVLGYLRNTQNYIHLAAHGLTLFDLAPGRVARDLEQWQGICTWLDA
;
A
#
# COMPACT_ATOMS: atom_id res chain seq x y z
N THR A 1 18.28 2.18 7.25
CA THR A 1 17.95 0.74 7.23
C THR A 1 16.50 0.54 7.63
N HIS A 2 15.78 -0.27 6.87
CA HIS A 2 14.38 -0.57 7.09
C HIS A 2 14.19 -2.07 7.35
N ALA A 3 13.22 -2.40 8.20
CA ALA A 3 12.73 -3.76 8.35
C ALA A 3 11.27 -3.80 7.89
N VAL A 4 10.94 -4.73 7.03
CA VAL A 4 9.59 -4.90 6.51
C VAL A 4 8.94 -6.12 7.17
N LEU A 5 7.78 -5.89 7.80
CA LEU A 5 6.97 -6.95 8.38
C LEU A 5 5.80 -7.24 7.43
N ASP A 6 5.85 -8.37 6.76
CA ASP A 6 4.73 -8.84 5.95
C ASP A 6 3.73 -9.56 6.87
N THR A 7 2.46 -9.15 6.79
CA THR A 7 1.42 -9.64 7.69
C THR A 7 0.38 -10.46 6.94
N PRO A 8 -0.22 -11.48 7.58
CA PRO A 8 -1.32 -12.21 6.96
C PRO A 8 -2.55 -11.32 6.78
N ALA A 9 -3.37 -11.66 5.81
CA ALA A 9 -4.66 -10.99 5.59
C ALA A 9 -5.57 -11.18 6.80
N GLY A 10 -6.41 -10.18 7.06
CA GLY A 10 -7.38 -10.24 8.16
C GLY A 10 -6.77 -10.13 9.55
N LEU A 11 -5.58 -9.56 9.67
CA LEU A 11 -4.93 -9.35 10.97
C LEU A 11 -5.79 -8.45 11.85
N HIS A 12 -6.11 -8.92 13.06
CA HIS A 12 -6.97 -8.20 13.99
C HIS A 12 -6.64 -8.56 15.45
N GLY A 13 -7.27 -7.87 16.39
CA GLY A 13 -7.16 -8.15 17.82
C GLY A 13 -5.74 -8.00 18.36
N TRP A 14 -5.34 -8.92 19.24
CA TRP A 14 -4.04 -8.85 19.90
C TRP A 14 -2.86 -9.03 18.92
N ARG A 15 -3.06 -9.76 17.83
CA ARG A 15 -2.04 -9.94 16.78
C ARG A 15 -1.74 -8.62 16.07
N LEU A 16 -2.76 -7.87 15.73
CA LEU A 16 -2.60 -6.53 15.16
C LEU A 16 -1.88 -5.62 16.15
N ASN A 17 -2.28 -5.63 17.42
CA ASN A 17 -1.64 -4.84 18.46
C ASN A 17 -0.17 -5.20 18.63
N ASP A 18 0.18 -6.48 18.57
CA ASP A 18 1.57 -6.95 18.68
C ASP A 18 2.44 -6.46 17.51
N VAL A 19 1.92 -6.47 16.30
CA VAL A 19 2.61 -5.92 15.12
C VAL A 19 2.77 -4.40 15.26
N LEU A 20 1.73 -3.70 15.66
CA LEU A 20 1.76 -2.24 15.81
C LEU A 20 2.77 -1.76 16.85
N LYS A 21 3.03 -2.53 17.90
CA LYS A 21 4.05 -2.21 18.89
C LYS A 21 5.45 -2.11 18.28
N ARG A 22 5.67 -2.76 17.15
CA ARG A 22 6.96 -2.86 16.48
C ARG A 22 7.05 -1.98 15.24
N ALA A 23 5.92 -1.42 14.82
CA ALA A 23 5.84 -0.66 13.56
C ALA A 23 5.97 0.83 13.82
N ASP A 24 6.75 1.50 12.99
CA ASP A 24 6.79 2.95 12.90
C ASP A 24 5.83 3.46 11.83
N LYS A 25 5.70 2.69 10.76
CA LYS A 25 4.88 3.02 9.60
C LYS A 25 4.10 1.80 9.13
N VAL A 26 2.88 2.03 8.68
CA VAL A 26 2.01 1.00 8.11
C VAL A 26 1.65 1.40 6.69
N ILE A 27 1.96 0.55 5.73
CA ILE A 27 1.49 0.70 4.35
C ILE A 27 0.28 -0.21 4.17
N VAL A 28 -0.80 0.37 3.68
CA VAL A 28 -2.04 -0.35 3.37
C VAL A 28 -2.18 -0.44 1.84
N PRO A 29 -1.90 -1.61 1.24
CA PRO A 29 -2.13 -1.82 -0.18
C PRO A 29 -3.64 -2.00 -0.43
N LEU A 30 -4.15 -1.36 -1.47
CA LEU A 30 -5.57 -1.31 -1.77
C LEU A 30 -5.81 -1.48 -3.25
N GLN A 31 -6.51 -2.54 -3.65
CA GLN A 31 -6.88 -2.77 -5.04
C GLN A 31 -8.21 -2.07 -5.39
N PRO A 32 -8.43 -1.73 -6.68
CA PRO A 32 -9.68 -1.14 -7.14
C PRO A 32 -10.79 -2.19 -7.23
N SER A 33 -11.28 -2.62 -6.08
CA SER A 33 -12.30 -3.65 -5.92
C SER A 33 -13.21 -3.27 -4.76
N VAL A 34 -14.52 -3.47 -4.92
CA VAL A 34 -15.50 -3.22 -3.87
C VAL A 34 -15.17 -3.98 -2.60
N PHE A 35 -14.75 -5.26 -2.74
CA PHE A 35 -14.41 -6.10 -1.61
C PHE A 35 -13.17 -5.58 -0.86
N ASP A 36 -12.15 -5.16 -1.60
CA ASP A 36 -10.94 -4.58 -1.01
C ASP A 36 -11.24 -3.27 -0.30
N ILE A 37 -12.08 -2.43 -0.89
CA ILE A 37 -12.49 -1.16 -0.30
C ILE A 37 -13.20 -1.39 1.02
N PHE A 38 -14.14 -2.34 1.08
CA PHE A 38 -14.84 -2.69 2.32
C PHE A 38 -13.89 -3.24 3.39
N ALA A 39 -13.04 -4.19 3.00
CA ALA A 39 -12.08 -4.79 3.93
C ALA A 39 -11.09 -3.75 4.47
N THR A 40 -10.66 -2.83 3.62
CA THR A 40 -9.76 -1.75 4.02
C THR A 40 -10.45 -0.79 5.00
N ARG A 41 -11.71 -0.44 4.75
CA ARG A 41 -12.47 0.40 5.67
C ARG A 41 -12.57 -0.23 7.05
N GLU A 42 -12.93 -1.51 7.12
CA GLU A 42 -12.99 -2.24 8.39
C GLU A 42 -11.63 -2.27 9.09
N PHE A 43 -10.57 -2.52 8.34
CA PHE A 43 -9.21 -2.54 8.89
C PHE A 43 -8.82 -1.18 9.46
N LEU A 44 -9.08 -0.09 8.74
CA LEU A 44 -8.76 1.26 9.19
C LEU A 44 -9.55 1.65 10.44
N ASP A 45 -10.82 1.23 10.53
CA ASP A 45 -11.65 1.44 11.72
C ASP A 45 -11.07 0.69 12.93
N GLN A 46 -10.64 -0.54 12.75
CA GLN A 46 -9.97 -1.31 13.80
C GLN A 46 -8.65 -0.68 14.21
N LEU A 47 -7.85 -0.26 13.22
CA LEU A 47 -6.57 0.39 13.47
C LEU A 47 -6.72 1.64 14.33
N ALA A 48 -7.76 2.43 14.06
CA ALA A 48 -8.04 3.67 14.81
C ALA A 48 -8.35 3.42 16.29
N THR A 49 -8.81 2.22 16.65
CA THR A 49 -9.12 1.86 18.05
C THR A 49 -7.91 1.36 18.84
N HIS A 50 -6.78 1.08 18.18
CA HIS A 50 -5.59 0.61 18.86
C HIS A 50 -4.86 1.75 19.57
N ARG A 51 -4.22 1.43 20.71
CA ARG A 51 -3.53 2.42 21.55
C ARG A 51 -2.48 3.22 20.82
N ARG A 52 -1.81 2.61 19.84
CA ARG A 52 -0.73 3.24 19.09
C ARG A 52 -1.18 3.87 17.77
N ALA A 53 -2.49 3.94 17.52
CA ALA A 53 -3.01 4.50 16.28
C ALA A 53 -2.49 5.92 16.00
N GLY A 54 -2.37 6.75 17.02
CA GLY A 54 -1.82 8.10 16.90
C GLY A 54 -0.31 8.19 16.80
N GLU A 55 0.42 7.11 17.10
CA GLU A 55 1.89 7.07 17.07
C GLU A 55 2.43 6.44 15.78
N VAL A 56 1.61 5.66 15.09
CA VAL A 56 1.99 4.95 13.87
C VAL A 56 1.51 5.76 12.66
N GLN A 57 2.42 6.01 11.73
CA GLN A 57 2.08 6.66 10.48
C GLN A 57 1.47 5.64 9.52
N VAL A 58 0.36 5.99 8.89
CA VAL A 58 -0.36 5.11 7.95
C VAL A 58 -0.40 5.77 6.59
N GLY A 59 -0.03 5.03 5.56
CA GLY A 59 -0.09 5.48 4.17
C GLY A 59 -0.76 4.45 3.28
N ILE A 60 -1.48 4.93 2.27
CA ILE A 60 -2.20 4.10 1.31
C ILE A 60 -1.41 3.98 0.02
N VAL A 61 -1.38 2.77 -0.55
CA VAL A 61 -0.83 2.52 -1.89
C VAL A 61 -1.91 1.85 -2.73
N GLY A 62 -2.32 2.48 -3.81
CA GLY A 62 -3.21 1.87 -4.79
C GLY A 62 -2.46 0.82 -5.60
N MET A 63 -3.01 -0.39 -5.68
CA MET A 63 -2.39 -1.53 -6.33
C MET A 63 -3.19 -1.94 -7.56
N ARG A 64 -2.50 -2.36 -8.63
CA ARG A 64 -3.11 -2.88 -9.85
C ARG A 64 -4.15 -1.92 -10.44
N VAL A 65 -3.79 -0.64 -10.51
CA VAL A 65 -4.70 0.42 -10.95
C VAL A 65 -4.61 0.60 -12.47
N ASP A 66 -5.73 0.42 -13.15
CA ASP A 66 -5.91 0.85 -14.53
C ASP A 66 -6.74 2.13 -14.50
N ALA A 67 -6.08 3.25 -14.74
CA ALA A 67 -6.67 4.59 -14.63
C ALA A 67 -7.87 4.82 -15.54
N ARG A 68 -8.06 3.96 -16.56
CA ARG A 68 -9.16 4.07 -17.52
C ARG A 68 -10.46 3.44 -17.03
N THR A 69 -10.46 2.81 -15.87
CA THR A 69 -11.61 2.03 -15.39
C THR A 69 -12.44 2.78 -14.35
N ARG A 70 -13.72 2.44 -14.26
CA ARG A 70 -14.60 2.91 -13.18
C ARG A 70 -14.14 2.44 -11.81
N ALA A 71 -13.56 1.25 -11.74
CA ALA A 71 -13.01 0.72 -10.49
C ALA A 71 -11.90 1.62 -9.95
N ALA A 72 -11.03 2.13 -10.83
CA ALA A 72 -10.00 3.09 -10.44
C ALA A 72 -10.62 4.41 -9.93
N GLU A 73 -11.66 4.88 -10.57
CA GLU A 73 -12.38 6.08 -10.15
C GLU A 73 -13.00 5.90 -8.76
N GLN A 74 -13.64 4.76 -8.52
CA GLN A 74 -14.20 4.43 -7.21
C GLN A 74 -13.11 4.34 -6.13
N LEU A 75 -11.95 3.78 -6.47
CA LEU A 75 -10.81 3.75 -5.58
C LEU A 75 -10.37 5.16 -5.20
N HIS A 76 -10.21 6.05 -6.17
CA HIS A 76 -9.85 7.45 -5.93
C HIS A 76 -10.86 8.14 -5.01
N GLN A 77 -12.16 7.96 -5.25
CA GLN A 77 -13.20 8.56 -4.43
C GLN A 77 -13.13 8.05 -2.98
N PHE A 78 -12.93 6.75 -2.79
CA PHE A 78 -12.78 6.19 -1.46
C PHE A 78 -11.57 6.75 -0.74
N VAL A 79 -10.42 6.76 -1.39
CA VAL A 79 -9.16 7.24 -0.81
C VAL A 79 -9.24 8.72 -0.48
N ASP A 80 -9.87 9.53 -1.34
CA ASP A 80 -10.07 10.96 -1.09
C ASP A 80 -10.97 11.24 0.11
N SER A 81 -11.82 10.27 0.48
CA SER A 81 -12.67 10.37 1.68
C SER A 81 -11.90 10.06 2.98
N LEU A 82 -10.72 9.48 2.89
CA LEU A 82 -9.88 9.16 4.03
C LEU A 82 -8.95 10.34 4.35
N ASP A 83 -8.69 10.55 5.63
CA ASP A 83 -7.71 11.56 6.07
C ASP A 83 -6.32 10.92 6.23
N LEU A 84 -5.87 10.25 5.17
CA LEU A 84 -4.60 9.55 5.13
C LEU A 84 -3.85 9.87 3.86
N PRO A 85 -2.51 9.93 3.90
CA PRO A 85 -1.72 10.18 2.70
C PRO A 85 -1.78 9.01 1.73
N VAL A 86 -1.92 9.33 0.45
CA VAL A 86 -1.77 8.38 -0.65
C VAL A 86 -0.35 8.48 -1.14
N LEU A 87 0.40 7.39 -1.02
CA LEU A 87 1.83 7.37 -1.34
C LEU A 87 2.08 7.19 -2.84
N GLY A 88 1.17 6.52 -3.52
CA GLY A 88 1.24 6.28 -4.95
C GLY A 88 0.17 5.33 -5.43
N TYR A 89 -0.02 5.33 -6.75
CA TYR A 89 -0.86 4.37 -7.46
C TYR A 89 0.01 3.56 -8.39
N LEU A 90 0.14 2.27 -8.15
CA LEU A 90 0.91 1.36 -8.98
C LEU A 90 0.00 0.79 -10.07
N ARG A 91 0.40 0.96 -11.32
CA ARG A 91 -0.42 0.52 -12.45
C ARG A 91 -0.52 -1.00 -12.53
N ASN A 92 -1.61 -1.46 -13.14
CA ASN A 92 -1.79 -2.87 -13.44
C ASN A 92 -0.92 -3.26 -14.65
N THR A 93 0.17 -3.95 -14.39
CA THR A 93 1.12 -4.38 -15.41
C THR A 93 1.64 -5.78 -15.12
N GLN A 94 1.94 -6.53 -16.17
CA GLN A 94 2.56 -7.85 -16.06
C GLN A 94 4.04 -7.79 -15.63
N ASN A 95 4.66 -6.61 -15.66
CA ASN A 95 6.07 -6.44 -15.30
C ASN A 95 6.38 -6.97 -13.90
N TYR A 96 5.51 -6.70 -12.92
CA TYR A 96 5.71 -7.18 -11.55
C TYR A 96 5.70 -8.71 -11.47
N ILE A 97 4.79 -9.34 -12.21
CA ILE A 97 4.65 -10.81 -12.23
C ILE A 97 5.87 -11.43 -12.88
N HIS A 98 6.32 -10.90 -14.02
CA HIS A 98 7.50 -11.39 -14.73
C HIS A 98 8.76 -11.26 -13.88
N LEU A 99 8.95 -10.11 -13.24
CA LEU A 99 10.10 -9.89 -12.38
C LEU A 99 10.09 -10.82 -11.16
N ALA A 100 8.94 -10.94 -10.49
CA ALA A 100 8.80 -11.82 -9.34
C ALA A 100 9.10 -13.27 -9.68
N ALA A 101 8.69 -13.74 -10.87
CA ALA A 101 8.99 -15.09 -11.35
C ALA A 101 10.50 -15.36 -11.49
N HIS A 102 11.31 -14.33 -11.68
CA HIS A 102 12.76 -14.41 -11.76
C HIS A 102 13.48 -13.98 -10.47
N GLY A 103 12.74 -13.78 -9.39
CA GLY A 103 13.30 -13.32 -8.12
C GLY A 103 13.81 -11.88 -8.16
N LEU A 104 13.26 -11.06 -9.05
CA LEU A 104 13.70 -9.68 -9.26
C LEU A 104 12.61 -8.67 -8.91
N THR A 105 13.03 -7.43 -8.71
CA THR A 105 12.17 -6.27 -8.54
C THR A 105 12.46 -5.23 -9.62
N LEU A 106 11.65 -4.17 -9.69
CA LEU A 106 11.90 -3.05 -10.59
C LEU A 106 13.28 -2.41 -10.37
N PHE A 107 13.76 -2.44 -9.15
CA PHE A 107 15.02 -1.81 -8.77
C PHE A 107 16.26 -2.59 -9.22
N ASP A 108 16.07 -3.82 -9.69
CA ASP A 108 17.15 -4.64 -10.25
C ASP A 108 17.38 -4.40 -11.74
N LEU A 109 16.51 -3.64 -12.41
CA LEU A 109 16.60 -3.34 -13.83
C LEU A 109 17.22 -1.97 -14.07
N ALA A 110 17.74 -1.78 -15.31
CA ALA A 110 18.20 -0.47 -15.76
C ALA A 110 17.03 0.55 -15.68
N PRO A 111 17.20 1.71 -15.01
CA PRO A 111 16.08 2.65 -14.76
C PRO A 111 15.33 3.07 -16.03
N GLY A 112 16.00 3.22 -17.16
CA GLY A 112 15.36 3.62 -18.41
C GLY A 112 14.33 2.62 -18.94
N ARG A 113 14.43 1.34 -18.56
CA ARG A 113 13.48 0.29 -18.99
C ARG A 113 12.19 0.29 -18.20
N VAL A 114 12.20 0.82 -16.99
CA VAL A 114 11.09 0.79 -16.04
C VAL A 114 10.79 2.17 -15.47
N ALA A 115 11.18 3.22 -16.18
CA ALA A 115 11.09 4.60 -15.70
C ALA A 115 9.68 4.98 -15.23
N ARG A 116 8.66 4.59 -15.99
CA ARG A 116 7.25 4.88 -15.66
C ARG A 116 6.84 4.23 -14.33
N ASP A 117 7.23 2.98 -14.12
CA ASP A 117 6.89 2.25 -12.91
C ASP A 117 7.69 2.76 -11.70
N LEU A 118 8.98 3.06 -11.90
CA LEU A 118 9.80 3.66 -10.84
C LEU A 118 9.28 5.03 -10.41
N GLU A 119 8.78 5.82 -11.33
CA GLU A 119 8.16 7.12 -11.02
C GLU A 119 6.99 6.95 -10.04
N GLN A 120 6.17 5.92 -10.24
CA GLN A 120 5.04 5.62 -9.34
C GLN A 120 5.49 5.22 -7.93
N TRP A 121 6.68 4.67 -7.78
CA TRP A 121 7.27 4.29 -6.50
C TRP A 121 7.91 5.45 -5.75
N GLN A 122 8.15 6.56 -6.41
CA GLN A 122 8.90 7.67 -5.84
C GLN A 122 8.28 8.19 -4.53
N GLY A 123 6.96 8.40 -4.52
CA GLY A 123 6.25 8.86 -3.32
C GLY A 123 6.34 7.87 -2.17
N ILE A 124 6.30 6.58 -2.47
CA ILE A 124 6.42 5.50 -1.48
C ILE A 124 7.80 5.55 -0.83
N CYS A 125 8.85 5.59 -1.65
CA CYS A 125 10.23 5.62 -1.16
C CYS A 125 10.50 6.87 -0.33
N THR A 126 10.04 8.03 -0.80
CA THR A 126 10.21 9.29 -0.07
C THR A 126 9.54 9.24 1.30
N TRP A 127 8.34 8.70 1.37
CA TRP A 127 7.61 8.58 2.64
C TRP A 127 8.30 7.60 3.61
N LEU A 128 8.83 6.50 3.09
CA LEU A 128 9.53 5.52 3.92
C LEU A 128 10.83 6.09 4.52
N ASP A 129 11.50 6.96 3.78
CA ASP A 129 12.78 7.55 4.20
C ASP A 129 12.62 8.79 5.07
N ALA A 130 11.41 9.28 5.19
CA ALA A 130 11.12 10.49 5.97
C ALA A 130 11.19 10.28 7.49
#